data_e8376115b6b64018ddc4d6cf8bd364b3
#
_entry.id   e8376115b6b64018ddc4d6cf8bd364b3
#
_cell.length_a   1.000
_cell.length_b   1.000
_cell.length_c   1.000
_cell.angle_alpha   90.00
_cell.angle_beta   90.00
_cell.angle_gamma   90.00
#
_symmetry.space_group_name_H-M   'P 1'
#
loop_
_entity.id
_entity.type
_entity.pdbx_description
1 polymer ?
#
loop_
_entity_poly.entity_id
_entity_poly.type
_entity_poly.pdbx_seq_one_letter_code
_entity_poly.pdbx_strand_id
1 'polypeptide(L)'
;KFDLFLDIAIKLGADYIATGHYAQVTESKKNNKSLFHLKSGKDKSKDQSYFLCQLNQFQLSKTIFPIGKINKKDVRIIAKKNNLVTADKKDSQGLCFIGKVKLPDFLQQSLKPKNGNVVLIDKSYYGYKSYSNPKGIKITSKKIKYNKSDGEIIGHHNGAHFYTIGQRKGLSIGGRVKPLYVLSTDVVNNIIYVGEGSDHPGLFRSSLKVPTSKMHFISDPKKIEVKNLKARIRYRQALQDVSFIKNSENYYFNFKNPQKAITSGQFIALYDNEELICSGVID
;
A
#
# COMPACT_ATOMS: atom_id res chain seq x y z
N LYS A 1 6.20 4.40 -16.02
CA LYS A 1 7.66 4.42 -16.23
C LYS A 1 8.20 3.08 -16.73
N PHE A 2 7.81 1.98 -16.09
CA PHE A 2 8.33 0.64 -16.36
C PHE A 2 7.51 -0.14 -17.38
N ASP A 3 6.62 0.53 -18.07
CA ASP A 3 5.76 0.07 -19.16
C ASP A 3 6.00 1.02 -20.34
N LEU A 4 5.07 1.87 -20.74
CA LEU A 4 5.19 2.77 -21.89
C LEU A 4 6.56 3.47 -22.03
N PHE A 5 7.12 4.03 -20.95
CA PHE A 5 8.41 4.71 -21.04
C PHE A 5 9.56 3.72 -21.33
N LEU A 6 9.55 2.54 -20.69
CA LEU A 6 10.53 1.49 -20.98
C LEU A 6 10.43 1.05 -22.44
N ASP A 7 9.23 0.77 -22.93
CA ASP A 7 9.01 0.32 -24.31
C ASP A 7 9.50 1.36 -25.35
N ILE A 8 9.22 2.63 -25.09
CA ILE A 8 9.70 3.73 -25.96
C ILE A 8 11.22 3.83 -25.91
N ALA A 9 11.83 3.76 -24.72
CA ALA A 9 13.28 3.85 -24.58
C ALA A 9 14.00 2.71 -25.32
N ILE A 10 13.51 1.47 -25.19
CA ILE A 10 14.06 0.31 -25.90
C ILE A 10 13.89 0.46 -27.42
N LYS A 11 12.74 0.93 -27.91
CA LYS A 11 12.53 1.20 -29.33
C LYS A 11 13.45 2.27 -29.89
N LEU A 12 13.88 3.22 -29.04
CA LEU A 12 14.86 4.24 -29.39
C LEU A 12 16.32 3.79 -29.25
N GLY A 13 16.57 2.51 -28.96
CA GLY A 13 17.90 1.91 -28.88
C GLY A 13 18.55 1.96 -27.50
N ALA A 14 17.81 2.29 -26.42
CA ALA A 14 18.37 2.22 -25.09
C ALA A 14 18.45 0.77 -24.58
N ASP A 15 19.56 0.41 -23.96
CA ASP A 15 19.74 -0.90 -23.30
C ASP A 15 19.02 -0.96 -21.95
N TYR A 16 18.97 0.16 -21.22
CA TYR A 16 18.41 0.28 -19.88
C TYR A 16 17.70 1.61 -19.69
N ILE A 17 16.78 1.64 -18.73
CA ILE A 17 16.29 2.89 -18.15
C ILE A 17 16.87 3.06 -16.74
N ALA A 18 17.22 4.28 -16.36
CA ALA A 18 17.66 4.62 -15.02
C ALA A 18 16.59 5.48 -14.31
N THR A 19 16.29 5.17 -13.06
CA THR A 19 15.32 5.92 -12.26
C THR A 19 15.83 6.21 -10.85
N GLY A 20 15.44 7.35 -10.28
CA GLY A 20 15.83 7.79 -8.94
C GLY A 20 15.05 7.12 -7.80
N HIS A 21 14.65 5.85 -7.94
CA HIS A 21 14.02 5.13 -6.85
C HIS A 21 15.06 4.59 -5.85
N TYR A 22 14.72 4.66 -4.57
CA TYR A 22 15.47 4.02 -3.50
C TYR A 22 15.08 2.54 -3.42
N ALA A 23 15.59 1.75 -4.34
CA ALA A 23 15.46 0.29 -4.42
C ALA A 23 16.73 -0.26 -5.05
N GLN A 24 16.93 -1.56 -5.01
CA GLN A 24 18.09 -2.21 -5.62
C GLN A 24 17.65 -3.38 -6.50
N VAL A 25 18.36 -3.60 -7.59
CA VAL A 25 18.26 -4.81 -8.41
C VAL A 25 19.59 -5.55 -8.31
N THR A 26 19.52 -6.85 -8.07
CA THR A 26 20.67 -7.76 -8.15
C THR A 26 20.33 -8.90 -9.07
N GLU A 27 21.35 -9.41 -9.76
CA GLU A 27 21.24 -10.54 -10.67
C GLU A 27 21.85 -11.78 -10.03
N SER A 28 21.24 -12.93 -10.25
CA SER A 28 21.82 -14.26 -10.02
C SER A 28 21.62 -15.13 -11.25
N LYS A 29 22.51 -16.11 -11.46
CA LYS A 29 22.39 -17.09 -12.54
C LYS A 29 21.92 -18.43 -11.97
N LYS A 30 20.88 -19.00 -12.56
CA LYS A 30 20.37 -20.34 -12.23
C LYS A 30 20.10 -21.07 -13.53
N ASN A 31 20.76 -22.22 -13.74
CA ASN A 31 20.60 -23.03 -14.97
C ASN A 31 20.82 -22.19 -16.25
N ASN A 32 21.89 -21.41 -16.31
CA ASN A 32 22.23 -20.49 -17.41
C ASN A 32 21.18 -19.39 -17.70
N LYS A 33 20.18 -19.20 -16.83
CA LYS A 33 19.22 -18.12 -16.95
C LYS A 33 19.48 -17.06 -15.88
N SER A 34 19.52 -15.79 -16.30
CA SER A 34 19.57 -14.65 -15.38
C SER A 34 18.23 -14.50 -14.64
N LEU A 35 18.31 -14.32 -13.33
CA LEU A 35 17.18 -14.03 -12.46
C LEU A 35 17.46 -12.73 -11.72
N PHE A 36 16.56 -11.78 -11.85
CA PHE A 36 16.66 -10.45 -11.23
C PHE A 36 15.87 -10.37 -9.94
N HIS A 37 16.48 -9.85 -8.89
CA HIS A 37 15.93 -9.74 -7.56
C HIS A 37 15.70 -8.27 -7.20
N LEU A 38 14.49 -7.90 -6.86
CA LEU A 38 14.17 -6.58 -6.34
C LEU A 38 14.41 -6.55 -4.83
N LYS A 39 15.28 -5.64 -4.38
CA LYS A 39 15.61 -5.47 -2.95
C LYS A 39 15.27 -4.08 -2.46
N SER A 40 15.03 -3.99 -1.16
CA SER A 40 14.86 -2.73 -0.45
C SER A 40 16.06 -1.80 -0.68
N GLY A 41 15.82 -0.50 -0.73
CA GLY A 41 16.88 0.51 -0.71
C GLY A 41 17.71 0.44 0.58
N LYS A 42 18.98 0.89 0.50
CA LYS A 42 19.87 1.00 1.65
C LYS A 42 19.27 1.92 2.73
N ASP A 43 18.76 3.07 2.34
CA ASP A 43 18.04 3.97 3.23
C ASP A 43 16.62 3.44 3.48
N LYS A 44 16.44 2.77 4.62
CA LYS A 44 15.15 2.16 5.00
C LYS A 44 14.02 3.20 5.18
N SER A 45 14.36 4.43 5.53
CA SER A 45 13.40 5.54 5.66
C SER A 45 12.88 6.06 4.32
N LYS A 46 13.58 5.75 3.24
CA LYS A 46 13.29 6.17 1.86
C LYS A 46 13.01 5.00 0.92
N ASP A 47 13.09 3.76 1.40
CA ASP A 47 12.86 2.56 0.61
C ASP A 47 11.56 2.63 -0.19
N GLN A 48 11.67 2.46 -1.50
CA GLN A 48 10.57 2.55 -2.45
C GLN A 48 10.25 1.21 -3.13
N SER A 49 10.83 0.11 -2.66
CA SER A 49 10.56 -1.22 -3.22
C SER A 49 9.07 -1.59 -3.23
N TYR A 50 8.30 -1.10 -2.23
CA TYR A 50 6.85 -1.26 -2.19
C TYR A 50 6.13 -0.74 -3.44
N PHE A 51 6.55 0.40 -3.98
CA PHE A 51 5.96 0.96 -5.21
C PHE A 51 6.36 0.20 -6.48
N LEU A 52 7.38 -0.63 -6.38
CA LEU A 52 7.94 -1.42 -7.47
C LEU A 52 7.49 -2.89 -7.42
N CYS A 53 6.58 -3.22 -6.50
CA CYS A 53 6.21 -4.60 -6.18
C CYS A 53 5.48 -5.34 -7.32
N GLN A 54 5.11 -4.65 -8.39
CA GLN A 54 4.47 -5.22 -9.57
C GLN A 54 5.41 -5.32 -10.78
N LEU A 55 6.71 -5.03 -10.61
CA LEU A 55 7.69 -5.19 -11.70
C LEU A 55 7.92 -6.68 -11.98
N ASN A 56 8.00 -7.02 -13.26
CA ASN A 56 8.33 -8.36 -13.72
C ASN A 56 9.83 -8.52 -14.04
N GLN A 57 10.26 -9.72 -14.37
CA GLN A 57 11.66 -10.05 -14.67
C GLN A 57 12.22 -9.25 -15.85
N PHE A 58 11.45 -9.05 -16.91
CA PHE A 58 11.87 -8.24 -18.07
C PHE A 58 12.10 -6.78 -17.63
N GLN A 59 11.16 -6.18 -16.94
CA GLN A 59 11.27 -4.80 -16.46
C GLN A 59 12.47 -4.61 -15.52
N LEU A 60 12.71 -5.57 -14.62
CA LEU A 60 13.85 -5.54 -13.71
C LEU A 60 15.18 -5.69 -14.47
N SER A 61 15.26 -6.56 -15.50
CA SER A 61 16.47 -6.75 -16.31
C SER A 61 16.87 -5.49 -17.08
N LYS A 62 15.93 -4.59 -17.35
CA LYS A 62 16.12 -3.36 -18.12
C LYS A 62 16.13 -2.09 -17.27
N THR A 63 16.18 -2.22 -15.95
CA THR A 63 16.05 -1.06 -15.03
C THR A 63 17.26 -0.95 -14.09
N ILE A 64 17.78 0.25 -13.96
CA ILE A 64 18.87 0.60 -13.04
C ILE A 64 18.33 1.59 -11.99
N PHE A 65 18.69 1.35 -10.72
CA PHE A 65 18.41 2.26 -9.60
C PHE A 65 19.72 2.83 -9.04
N PRO A 66 20.30 3.89 -9.63
CA PRO A 66 21.64 4.37 -9.31
C PRO A 66 21.83 4.77 -7.85
N ILE A 67 20.76 5.27 -7.20
CA ILE A 67 20.79 5.75 -5.82
C ILE A 67 20.34 4.71 -4.80
N GLY A 68 19.99 3.50 -5.21
CA GLY A 68 19.45 2.46 -4.33
C GLY A 68 20.39 2.02 -3.23
N LYS A 69 21.71 2.09 -3.46
CA LYS A 69 22.77 1.76 -2.49
C LYS A 69 23.27 2.95 -1.67
N ILE A 70 22.65 4.13 -1.79
CA ILE A 70 23.11 5.38 -1.18
C ILE A 70 22.03 5.93 -0.25
N ASN A 71 22.44 6.47 0.91
CA ASN A 71 21.50 7.14 1.79
C ASN A 71 21.07 8.50 1.21
N LYS A 72 19.86 8.96 1.51
CA LYS A 72 19.34 10.24 1.00
C LYS A 72 20.25 11.45 1.33
N LYS A 73 20.87 11.43 2.52
CA LYS A 73 21.81 12.47 2.93
C LYS A 73 23.01 12.53 1.98
N ASP A 74 23.59 11.39 1.67
CA ASP A 74 24.76 11.27 0.81
C ASP A 74 24.43 11.66 -0.65
N VAL A 75 23.23 11.26 -1.14
CA VAL A 75 22.74 11.72 -2.45
C VAL A 75 22.69 13.24 -2.54
N ARG A 76 22.22 13.92 -1.48
CA ARG A 76 22.20 15.39 -1.44
C ARG A 76 23.58 16.02 -1.41
N ILE A 77 24.54 15.43 -0.69
CA ILE A 77 25.94 15.88 -0.67
C ILE A 77 26.54 15.76 -2.07
N ILE A 78 26.36 14.60 -2.75
CA ILE A 78 26.80 14.39 -4.12
C ILE A 78 26.19 15.42 -5.07
N ALA A 79 24.87 15.66 -4.95
CA ALA A 79 24.16 16.62 -5.79
C ALA A 79 24.72 18.06 -5.62
N LYS A 80 24.99 18.48 -4.36
CA LYS A 80 25.58 19.79 -4.06
C LYS A 80 27.00 19.89 -4.60
N LYS A 81 27.83 18.87 -4.39
CA LYS A 81 29.22 18.83 -4.89
C LYS A 81 29.27 18.97 -6.43
N ASN A 82 28.25 18.47 -7.14
CA ASN A 82 28.14 18.56 -8.59
C ASN A 82 27.28 19.75 -9.06
N ASN A 83 26.98 20.73 -8.17
CA ASN A 83 26.21 21.95 -8.48
C ASN A 83 24.86 21.67 -9.17
N LEU A 84 24.19 20.56 -8.81
CA LEU A 84 22.88 20.25 -9.38
C LEU A 84 21.81 21.18 -8.82
N VAL A 85 21.08 21.86 -9.68
CA VAL A 85 20.00 22.80 -9.31
C VAL A 85 18.88 22.17 -8.45
N THR A 86 18.80 20.85 -8.44
CA THR A 86 17.82 20.07 -7.67
C THR A 86 18.32 19.62 -6.30
N ALA A 87 19.57 19.96 -5.91
CA ALA A 87 20.21 19.46 -4.69
C ALA A 87 19.39 19.77 -3.41
N ASP A 88 18.80 20.96 -3.31
CA ASP A 88 17.98 21.38 -2.19
C ASP A 88 16.47 21.21 -2.41
N LYS A 89 16.06 20.64 -3.54
CA LYS A 89 14.65 20.37 -3.83
C LYS A 89 14.05 19.42 -2.79
N LYS A 90 12.92 19.82 -2.19
CA LYS A 90 12.15 18.96 -1.28
C LYS A 90 11.67 17.68 -2.00
N ASP A 91 11.47 16.61 -1.22
CA ASP A 91 10.91 15.37 -1.78
C ASP A 91 9.63 15.68 -2.57
N SER A 92 9.51 15.07 -3.74
CA SER A 92 8.32 15.23 -4.58
C SER A 92 7.09 14.71 -3.83
N GLN A 93 6.15 15.60 -3.59
CA GLN A 93 4.83 15.27 -3.05
C GLN A 93 3.82 15.50 -4.18
N GLY A 94 3.04 14.48 -4.52
CA GLY A 94 2.04 14.56 -5.56
C GLY A 94 2.01 13.34 -6.48
N LEU A 95 1.12 13.40 -7.46
CA LEU A 95 0.98 12.38 -8.49
C LEU A 95 2.10 12.54 -9.54
N CYS A 96 2.71 11.41 -9.94
CA CYS A 96 3.71 11.40 -11.00
C CYS A 96 3.15 12.05 -12.28
N PHE A 97 3.93 12.95 -12.89
CA PHE A 97 3.60 13.72 -14.10
C PHE A 97 2.52 14.81 -13.93
N ILE A 98 1.68 14.76 -12.91
CA ILE A 98 0.60 15.72 -12.66
C ILE A 98 1.05 16.81 -11.66
N GLY A 99 1.98 16.47 -10.76
CA GLY A 99 2.51 17.42 -9.78
C GLY A 99 1.71 17.47 -8.47
N LYS A 100 1.76 18.62 -7.78
CA LYS A 100 1.03 18.83 -6.53
C LYS A 100 -0.42 19.17 -6.83
N VAL A 101 -1.29 18.19 -6.71
CA VAL A 101 -2.74 18.37 -6.75
C VAL A 101 -3.36 17.89 -5.44
N LYS A 102 -4.41 18.54 -4.98
CA LYS A 102 -5.23 17.98 -3.92
C LYS A 102 -6.03 16.82 -4.53
N LEU A 103 -5.85 15.63 -3.99
CA LEU A 103 -6.50 14.43 -4.55
C LEU A 103 -8.03 14.56 -4.69
N PRO A 104 -8.78 15.14 -3.72
CA PRO A 104 -10.21 15.37 -3.92
C PRO A 104 -10.52 16.25 -5.13
N ASP A 105 -9.80 17.36 -5.31
CA ASP A 105 -10.03 18.30 -6.43
C ASP A 105 -9.73 17.62 -7.78
N PHE A 106 -8.70 16.78 -7.84
CA PHE A 106 -8.38 15.99 -9.02
C PHE A 106 -9.47 14.95 -9.34
N LEU A 107 -9.95 14.24 -8.32
CA LEU A 107 -11.00 13.25 -8.50
C LEU A 107 -12.34 13.88 -8.89
N GLN A 108 -12.64 15.11 -8.44
CA GLN A 108 -13.85 15.84 -8.78
C GLN A 108 -13.95 16.21 -10.26
N GLN A 109 -12.86 16.18 -11.01
CA GLN A 109 -12.89 16.36 -12.47
C GLN A 109 -13.67 15.23 -13.17
N SER A 110 -13.69 14.03 -12.59
CA SER A 110 -14.38 12.86 -13.15
C SER A 110 -15.52 12.35 -12.26
N LEU A 111 -15.45 12.60 -10.95
CA LEU A 111 -16.40 12.10 -9.96
C LEU A 111 -17.15 13.28 -9.34
N LYS A 112 -18.42 13.42 -9.67
CA LYS A 112 -19.26 14.51 -9.13
C LYS A 112 -19.44 14.37 -7.61
N PRO A 113 -19.34 15.47 -6.85
CA PRO A 113 -19.70 15.46 -5.43
C PRO A 113 -21.16 15.03 -5.24
N LYS A 114 -21.39 14.20 -4.24
CA LYS A 114 -22.74 13.75 -3.83
C LYS A 114 -22.83 13.78 -2.32
N ASN A 115 -23.77 14.54 -1.80
CA ASN A 115 -23.98 14.60 -0.35
C ASN A 115 -24.37 13.22 0.23
N GLY A 116 -23.69 12.81 1.30
CA GLY A 116 -23.89 11.52 1.96
C GLY A 116 -23.75 11.63 3.48
N ASN A 117 -24.09 10.56 4.18
CA ASN A 117 -24.11 10.53 5.64
C ASN A 117 -22.77 10.07 6.23
N VAL A 118 -22.38 10.67 7.35
CA VAL A 118 -21.32 10.20 8.23
C VAL A 118 -21.97 9.50 9.42
N VAL A 119 -21.68 8.21 9.59
CA VAL A 119 -22.23 7.38 10.66
C VAL A 119 -21.12 7.05 11.66
N LEU A 120 -21.32 7.41 12.92
CA LEU A 120 -20.41 7.08 14.01
C LEU A 120 -20.72 5.68 14.52
N ILE A 121 -19.70 4.83 14.53
CA ILE A 121 -19.76 3.48 15.10
C ILE A 121 -19.07 3.50 16.46
N ASP A 122 -19.72 2.96 17.46
CA ASP A 122 -19.18 2.86 18.81
C ASP A 122 -18.13 1.76 18.93
N LYS A 123 -17.20 1.90 19.89
CA LYS A 123 -16.18 0.88 20.17
C LYS A 123 -16.75 -0.45 20.66
N SER A 124 -17.94 -0.43 21.25
CA SER A 124 -18.64 -1.61 21.74
C SER A 124 -19.45 -2.36 20.67
N TYR A 125 -19.43 -1.89 19.41
CA TYR A 125 -20.18 -2.53 18.32
C TYR A 125 -19.99 -4.04 18.30
N TYR A 126 -21.10 -4.77 18.35
CA TYR A 126 -21.13 -6.22 18.53
C TYR A 126 -20.36 -6.99 17.44
N GLY A 127 -20.28 -6.45 16.23
CA GLY A 127 -19.55 -7.04 15.10
C GLY A 127 -18.06 -7.22 15.38
N TYR A 128 -17.46 -6.50 16.34
CA TYR A 128 -16.03 -6.67 16.69
C TYR A 128 -15.75 -7.95 17.46
N LYS A 129 -16.74 -8.57 18.12
CA LYS A 129 -16.57 -9.83 18.87
C LYS A 129 -16.06 -10.98 18.00
N SER A 130 -16.48 -11.04 16.73
CA SER A 130 -16.03 -12.07 15.78
C SER A 130 -14.57 -11.92 15.38
N TYR A 131 -13.97 -10.73 15.56
CA TYR A 131 -12.56 -10.43 15.28
C TYR A 131 -11.69 -10.54 16.53
N SER A 132 -12.26 -10.40 17.73
CA SER A 132 -11.56 -10.53 19.01
C SER A 132 -11.35 -11.99 19.41
N ASN A 133 -12.27 -12.88 19.01
CA ASN A 133 -12.16 -14.33 19.24
C ASN A 133 -12.38 -15.07 17.92
N PRO A 134 -11.34 -15.11 17.04
CA PRO A 134 -11.49 -15.52 15.66
C PRO A 134 -11.70 -17.03 15.51
N LYS A 135 -12.81 -17.43 14.93
CA LYS A 135 -13.07 -18.81 14.48
C LYS A 135 -12.33 -19.17 13.17
N GLY A 136 -11.15 -18.57 12.95
CA GLY A 136 -10.28 -18.89 11.82
C GLY A 136 -9.98 -17.70 10.88
N ILE A 137 -8.88 -17.83 10.12
CA ILE A 137 -8.32 -16.79 9.25
C ILE A 137 -9.28 -16.28 8.18
N LYS A 138 -10.18 -17.14 7.68
CA LYS A 138 -11.18 -16.76 6.69
C LYS A 138 -12.17 -15.72 7.23
N ILE A 139 -12.47 -15.76 8.52
CA ILE A 139 -13.37 -14.78 9.17
C ILE A 139 -12.63 -13.47 9.41
N THR A 140 -11.44 -13.53 10.00
CA THR A 140 -10.64 -12.34 10.32
C THR A 140 -10.13 -11.59 9.09
N SER A 141 -10.08 -12.25 7.93
CA SER A 141 -9.71 -11.61 6.66
C SER A 141 -10.84 -10.84 5.99
N LYS A 142 -12.10 -11.06 6.39
CA LYS A 142 -13.25 -10.32 5.84
C LYS A 142 -13.23 -8.88 6.33
N LYS A 143 -13.72 -7.96 5.49
CA LYS A 143 -13.99 -6.59 5.92
C LYS A 143 -15.14 -6.58 6.93
N ILE A 144 -15.04 -5.72 7.93
CA ILE A 144 -16.16 -5.43 8.81
C ILE A 144 -17.19 -4.65 7.99
N LYS A 145 -18.39 -5.17 7.92
CA LYS A 145 -19.53 -4.52 7.27
C LYS A 145 -20.35 -3.80 8.33
N TYR A 146 -20.74 -2.58 8.02
CA TYR A 146 -21.61 -1.78 8.84
C TYR A 146 -22.88 -1.45 8.06
N ASN A 147 -24.00 -1.31 8.78
CA ASN A 147 -25.25 -0.77 8.28
C ASN A 147 -25.47 0.63 8.85
N LYS A 148 -26.31 1.42 8.22
CA LYS A 148 -26.65 2.76 8.70
C LYS A 148 -27.25 2.75 10.13
N SER A 149 -27.96 1.67 10.48
CA SER A 149 -28.56 1.44 11.80
C SER A 149 -27.57 1.00 12.89
N ASP A 150 -26.32 0.69 12.55
CA ASP A 150 -25.30 0.26 13.51
C ASP A 150 -24.66 1.43 14.28
N GLY A 151 -25.03 2.68 13.96
CA GLY A 151 -24.50 3.87 14.59
C GLY A 151 -25.37 5.10 14.44
N GLU A 152 -24.83 6.23 14.89
CA GLU A 152 -25.49 7.55 14.87
C GLU A 152 -25.02 8.37 13.66
N ILE A 153 -25.94 9.05 12.97
CA ILE A 153 -25.57 10.04 11.95
C ILE A 153 -25.07 11.29 12.65
N ILE A 154 -23.81 11.65 12.44
CA ILE A 154 -23.15 12.79 13.09
C ILE A 154 -22.78 13.92 12.13
N GLY A 155 -23.11 13.80 10.86
CA GLY A 155 -22.84 14.82 9.85
C GLY A 155 -22.95 14.30 8.43
N HIS A 156 -22.44 15.11 7.52
CA HIS A 156 -22.48 14.85 6.08
C HIS A 156 -21.11 14.97 5.44
N HIS A 157 -20.98 14.39 4.25
CA HIS A 157 -19.76 14.47 3.40
C HIS A 157 -20.13 14.63 1.92
N ASN A 158 -19.15 15.00 1.08
CA ASN A 158 -19.36 15.30 -0.34
C ASN A 158 -19.10 14.11 -1.29
N GLY A 159 -19.13 12.86 -0.79
CA GLY A 159 -18.95 11.65 -1.59
C GLY A 159 -18.06 10.63 -0.89
N ALA A 160 -18.59 9.43 -0.61
CA ALA A 160 -17.88 8.36 0.08
C ALA A 160 -16.59 7.91 -0.66
N HIS A 161 -16.55 8.04 -1.99
CA HIS A 161 -15.40 7.71 -2.83
C HIS A 161 -14.19 8.65 -2.65
N PHE A 162 -14.34 9.81 -2.00
CA PHE A 162 -13.23 10.70 -1.68
C PHE A 162 -12.49 10.32 -0.39
N TYR A 163 -12.98 9.33 0.35
CA TYR A 163 -12.45 8.96 1.65
C TYR A 163 -11.77 7.59 1.62
N THR A 164 -10.71 7.47 2.40
CA THR A 164 -9.94 6.22 2.52
C THR A 164 -9.99 5.70 3.95
N ILE A 165 -10.06 4.38 4.12
CA ILE A 165 -10.03 3.74 5.45
C ILE A 165 -8.78 4.20 6.22
N GLY A 166 -8.98 4.61 7.48
CA GLY A 166 -7.95 5.16 8.35
C GLY A 166 -7.68 6.66 8.18
N GLN A 167 -8.35 7.33 7.24
CA GLN A 167 -8.25 8.78 7.07
C GLN A 167 -8.81 9.51 8.29
N ARG A 168 -8.05 10.53 8.74
CA ARG A 168 -8.41 11.42 9.86
C ARG A 168 -8.78 12.83 9.37
N LYS A 169 -7.98 13.36 8.42
CA LYS A 169 -8.11 14.74 7.95
C LYS A 169 -9.22 14.86 6.90
N GLY A 170 -9.91 16.02 6.87
CA GLY A 170 -10.90 16.32 5.84
C GLY A 170 -12.30 15.75 6.09
N LEU A 171 -12.59 15.26 7.31
CA LEU A 171 -13.93 14.86 7.70
C LEU A 171 -14.85 16.05 8.02
N SER A 172 -14.25 17.18 8.43
CA SER A 172 -14.95 18.44 8.74
C SER A 172 -16.09 18.29 9.78
N ILE A 173 -15.94 17.35 10.72
CA ILE A 173 -16.87 17.10 11.82
C ILE A 173 -16.18 17.49 13.13
N GLY A 174 -16.75 18.47 13.83
CA GLY A 174 -16.29 18.96 15.12
C GLY A 174 -17.04 18.37 16.31
N GLY A 175 -16.76 18.89 17.51
CA GLY A 175 -17.52 18.60 18.74
C GLY A 175 -17.25 17.25 19.37
N ARG A 176 -16.14 16.56 19.01
CA ARG A 176 -15.77 15.24 19.57
C ARG A 176 -14.51 15.33 20.41
N VAL A 177 -14.47 14.54 21.49
CA VAL A 177 -13.32 14.51 22.44
C VAL A 177 -12.06 13.96 21.78
N LYS A 178 -12.20 12.93 20.95
CA LYS A 178 -11.08 12.30 20.22
C LYS A 178 -11.28 12.46 18.71
N PRO A 179 -10.18 12.50 17.94
CA PRO A 179 -10.27 12.56 16.47
C PRO A 179 -11.05 11.39 15.89
N LEU A 180 -11.82 11.67 14.85
CA LEU A 180 -12.53 10.66 14.06
C LEU A 180 -11.63 10.05 13.01
N TYR A 181 -11.83 8.76 12.74
CA TYR A 181 -11.14 7.99 11.70
C TYR A 181 -12.16 7.23 10.85
N VAL A 182 -11.96 7.23 9.55
CA VAL A 182 -12.78 6.44 8.62
C VAL A 182 -12.53 4.94 8.86
N LEU A 183 -13.57 4.21 9.20
CA LEU A 183 -13.56 2.76 9.42
C LEU A 183 -13.92 2.00 8.15
N SER A 184 -14.90 2.50 7.40
CA SER A 184 -15.37 1.92 6.15
C SER A 184 -16.02 2.98 5.26
N THR A 185 -16.06 2.70 3.96
CA THR A 185 -16.79 3.50 2.98
C THR A 185 -17.77 2.61 2.23
N ASP A 186 -19.02 3.04 2.12
CA ASP A 186 -20.05 2.45 1.28
C ASP A 186 -20.32 3.43 0.12
N VAL A 187 -19.70 3.17 -1.01
CA VAL A 187 -19.82 4.03 -2.19
C VAL A 187 -21.20 3.90 -2.84
N VAL A 188 -21.85 2.74 -2.74
CA VAL A 188 -23.17 2.49 -3.33
C VAL A 188 -24.25 3.32 -2.61
N ASN A 189 -24.28 3.22 -1.27
CA ASN A 189 -25.25 3.96 -0.44
C ASN A 189 -24.74 5.36 -0.07
N ASN A 190 -23.53 5.72 -0.51
CA ASN A 190 -22.87 7.00 -0.22
C ASN A 190 -22.80 7.31 1.28
N ILE A 191 -22.26 6.37 2.06
CA ILE A 191 -22.10 6.46 3.52
C ILE A 191 -20.63 6.27 3.88
N ILE A 192 -20.12 7.08 4.82
CA ILE A 192 -18.85 6.80 5.49
C ILE A 192 -19.12 6.44 6.95
N TYR A 193 -18.48 5.36 7.40
CA TYR A 193 -18.53 4.93 8.79
C TYR A 193 -17.25 5.39 9.47
N VAL A 194 -17.39 6.05 10.62
CA VAL A 194 -16.26 6.60 11.36
C VAL A 194 -16.26 6.10 12.79
N GLY A 195 -15.09 6.13 13.41
CA GLY A 195 -14.93 5.77 14.82
C GLY A 195 -14.02 6.76 15.53
N GLU A 196 -14.24 6.94 16.82
CA GLU A 196 -13.53 7.90 17.65
C GLU A 196 -12.25 7.28 18.25
N GLY A 197 -11.11 7.96 18.03
CA GLY A 197 -9.80 7.55 18.55
C GLY A 197 -8.99 6.67 17.61
N SER A 198 -7.67 6.78 17.70
CA SER A 198 -6.72 6.03 16.85
C SER A 198 -6.61 4.55 17.23
N ASP A 199 -7.18 4.17 18.35
CA ASP A 199 -7.25 2.85 18.97
C ASP A 199 -8.59 2.14 18.71
N HIS A 200 -9.46 2.73 17.88
CA HIS A 200 -10.79 2.17 17.60
C HIS A 200 -10.68 0.76 16.98
N PRO A 201 -11.41 -0.26 17.55
CA PRO A 201 -11.30 -1.66 17.09
C PRO A 201 -11.53 -1.84 15.60
N GLY A 202 -12.49 -1.10 15.03
CA GLY A 202 -12.80 -1.14 13.60
C GLY A 202 -11.69 -0.74 12.66
N LEU A 203 -10.61 -0.14 13.18
CA LEU A 203 -9.41 0.19 12.40
C LEU A 203 -8.47 -1.00 12.22
N PHE A 204 -8.58 -2.05 13.02
CA PHE A 204 -7.57 -3.09 13.10
C PHE A 204 -8.12 -4.43 12.62
N ARG A 205 -7.30 -5.15 11.83
CA ARG A 205 -7.54 -6.54 11.45
C ARG A 205 -6.22 -7.32 11.50
N SER A 206 -6.29 -8.57 11.94
CA SER A 206 -5.12 -9.47 11.97
C SER A 206 -4.85 -10.13 10.62
N SER A 207 -5.83 -10.19 9.73
CA SER A 207 -5.72 -10.93 8.49
C SER A 207 -6.28 -10.18 7.29
N LEU A 208 -5.80 -10.54 6.11
CA LEU A 208 -6.31 -10.07 4.84
C LEU A 208 -6.36 -11.21 3.82
N LYS A 209 -7.12 -11.01 2.76
CA LYS A 209 -7.29 -11.95 1.65
C LYS A 209 -6.79 -11.34 0.35
N VAL A 210 -6.14 -12.17 -0.47
CA VAL A 210 -5.73 -11.84 -1.84
C VAL A 210 -6.19 -12.95 -2.77
N PRO A 211 -6.98 -12.67 -3.81
CA PRO A 211 -7.30 -13.65 -4.83
C PRO A 211 -6.03 -14.20 -5.50
N THR A 212 -5.98 -15.50 -5.77
CA THR A 212 -4.81 -16.15 -6.41
C THR A 212 -4.48 -15.48 -7.74
N SER A 213 -5.50 -15.07 -8.51
CA SER A 213 -5.35 -14.37 -9.79
C SER A 213 -4.75 -12.96 -9.66
N LYS A 214 -4.73 -12.38 -8.45
CA LYS A 214 -4.17 -11.05 -8.16
C LYS A 214 -2.82 -11.10 -7.46
N MET A 215 -2.24 -12.30 -7.33
CA MET A 215 -0.86 -12.46 -6.87
C MET A 215 0.11 -12.24 -8.02
N HIS A 216 1.18 -11.50 -7.75
CA HIS A 216 2.30 -11.28 -8.65
C HIS A 216 3.60 -11.75 -8.01
N PHE A 217 4.32 -12.65 -8.69
CA PHE A 217 5.59 -13.21 -8.23
C PHE A 217 6.72 -12.62 -9.05
N ILE A 218 7.66 -11.95 -8.39
CA ILE A 218 8.86 -11.41 -9.03
C ILE A 218 9.86 -12.52 -9.29
N SER A 219 9.92 -13.49 -8.36
CA SER A 219 10.82 -14.64 -8.44
C SER A 219 10.02 -15.94 -8.34
N ASP A 220 10.71 -17.07 -8.11
CA ASP A 220 10.08 -18.38 -7.97
C ASP A 220 8.92 -18.36 -6.93
N PRO A 221 7.70 -18.77 -7.30
CA PRO A 221 6.56 -18.82 -6.37
C PRO A 221 6.82 -19.63 -5.10
N LYS A 222 7.73 -20.62 -5.12
CA LYS A 222 8.11 -21.40 -3.93
C LYS A 222 8.82 -20.57 -2.86
N LYS A 223 9.39 -19.42 -3.22
CA LYS A 223 10.03 -18.51 -2.25
C LYS A 223 9.07 -17.90 -1.22
N ILE A 224 7.76 -17.97 -1.43
CA ILE A 224 6.80 -17.52 -0.40
C ILE A 224 6.82 -18.42 0.85
N GLU A 225 7.33 -19.64 0.75
CA GLU A 225 7.36 -20.64 1.84
C GLU A 225 8.54 -20.46 2.80
N VAL A 226 9.20 -19.29 2.81
CA VAL A 226 10.29 -18.98 3.73
C VAL A 226 9.80 -18.87 5.18
N LYS A 227 10.65 -19.30 6.13
CA LYS A 227 10.30 -19.32 7.57
C LYS A 227 10.01 -17.94 8.16
N ASN A 228 10.70 -16.90 7.68
CA ASN A 228 10.65 -15.55 8.25
C ASN A 228 10.00 -14.56 7.27
N LEU A 229 8.87 -14.96 6.67
CA LEU A 229 8.14 -14.11 5.74
C LEU A 229 7.67 -12.84 6.44
N LYS A 230 7.99 -11.72 5.85
CA LYS A 230 7.55 -10.41 6.32
C LYS A 230 6.73 -9.70 5.25
N ALA A 231 5.85 -8.81 5.67
CA ALA A 231 5.01 -8.06 4.76
C ALA A 231 4.85 -6.61 5.17
N ARG A 232 4.53 -5.76 4.19
CA ARG A 232 3.94 -4.43 4.41
C ARG A 232 2.76 -4.22 3.48
N ILE A 233 1.80 -3.46 3.96
CA ILE A 233 0.58 -3.12 3.21
C ILE A 233 0.51 -1.63 2.86
N ARG A 234 1.58 -0.89 3.15
CA ARG A 234 1.72 0.55 2.85
C ARG A 234 3.17 0.94 2.68
N TYR A 235 3.37 2.00 1.91
CA TYR A 235 4.64 2.68 1.83
C TYR A 235 5.12 3.18 3.20
N ARG A 236 6.39 3.01 3.51
CA ARG A 236 7.07 3.35 4.78
C ARG A 236 6.59 2.57 6.02
N GLN A 237 5.68 1.63 5.88
CA GLN A 237 5.37 0.73 6.99
C GLN A 237 6.57 -0.16 7.27
N ALA A 238 6.90 -0.33 8.55
CA ALA A 238 7.88 -1.34 8.95
C ALA A 238 7.39 -2.74 8.54
N LEU A 239 8.32 -3.61 8.16
CA LEU A 239 8.00 -4.98 7.81
C LEU A 239 7.42 -5.72 9.03
N GLN A 240 6.29 -6.39 8.84
CA GLN A 240 5.55 -7.13 9.85
C GLN A 240 5.68 -8.62 9.61
N ASP A 241 5.80 -9.41 10.68
CA ASP A 241 5.79 -10.86 10.59
C ASP A 241 4.41 -11.33 10.11
N VAL A 242 4.41 -12.20 9.12
CA VAL A 242 3.20 -12.71 8.48
C VAL A 242 3.34 -14.18 8.17
N SER A 243 2.26 -14.92 8.37
CA SER A 243 2.05 -16.27 7.85
C SER A 243 0.93 -16.28 6.83
N PHE A 244 0.83 -17.33 6.04
CA PHE A 244 -0.28 -17.46 5.09
C PHE A 244 -0.78 -18.89 5.01
N ILE A 245 -2.03 -19.01 4.59
CA ILE A 245 -2.61 -20.26 4.07
C ILE A 245 -3.16 -19.99 2.67
N LYS A 246 -3.12 -21.00 1.81
CA LYS A 246 -3.59 -20.93 0.43
C LYS A 246 -4.67 -21.99 0.20
N ASN A 247 -5.70 -21.63 -0.55
CA ASN A 247 -6.58 -22.58 -1.22
C ASN A 247 -6.56 -22.33 -2.74
N SER A 248 -7.42 -22.97 -3.50
CA SER A 248 -7.50 -22.83 -4.97
C SER A 248 -7.72 -21.39 -5.43
N GLU A 249 -8.49 -20.61 -4.68
CA GLU A 249 -8.96 -19.29 -5.08
C GLU A 249 -8.19 -18.13 -4.44
N ASN A 250 -7.70 -18.33 -3.19
CA ASN A 250 -7.22 -17.22 -2.38
C ASN A 250 -6.00 -17.57 -1.55
N TYR A 251 -5.15 -16.56 -1.33
CA TYR A 251 -4.18 -16.48 -0.26
C TYR A 251 -4.79 -15.69 0.91
N TYR A 252 -4.65 -16.22 2.12
CA TYR A 252 -5.04 -15.56 3.36
C TYR A 252 -3.77 -15.30 4.17
N PHE A 253 -3.49 -14.04 4.43
CA PHE A 253 -2.31 -13.61 5.19
C PHE A 253 -2.72 -13.23 6.60
N ASN A 254 -2.00 -13.79 7.60
CA ASN A 254 -2.22 -13.52 9.01
C ASN A 254 -1.00 -12.84 9.61
N PHE A 255 -1.17 -11.64 10.11
CA PHE A 255 -0.12 -10.88 10.77
C PHE A 255 -0.05 -11.25 12.25
N LYS A 256 1.18 -11.30 12.77
CA LYS A 256 1.42 -11.51 14.22
C LYS A 256 0.72 -10.44 15.06
N ASN A 257 0.74 -9.20 14.61
CA ASN A 257 0.04 -8.07 15.25
C ASN A 257 -1.03 -7.51 14.30
N PRO A 258 -2.21 -7.13 14.81
CA PRO A 258 -3.25 -6.53 13.99
C PRO A 258 -2.75 -5.30 13.22
N GLN A 259 -3.13 -5.21 11.96
CA GLN A 259 -2.73 -4.13 11.08
C GLN A 259 -3.84 -3.07 10.98
N LYS A 260 -3.43 -1.81 11.10
CA LYS A 260 -4.36 -0.67 11.04
C LYS A 260 -4.81 -0.41 9.61
N ALA A 261 -6.12 -0.24 9.40
CA ALA A 261 -6.75 0.23 8.17
C ALA A 261 -6.31 -0.56 6.90
N ILE A 262 -6.42 -1.88 6.94
CA ILE A 262 -6.26 -2.72 5.73
C ILE A 262 -7.31 -2.30 4.71
N THR A 263 -6.85 -1.90 3.52
CA THR A 263 -7.70 -1.29 2.48
C THR A 263 -7.64 -2.12 1.21
N SER A 264 -8.81 -2.46 0.65
CA SER A 264 -8.89 -3.14 -0.65
C SER A 264 -8.37 -2.27 -1.77
N GLY A 265 -7.81 -2.92 -2.78
CA GLY A 265 -7.14 -2.25 -3.89
C GLY A 265 -5.70 -1.81 -3.60
N GLN A 266 -5.26 -1.79 -2.34
CA GLN A 266 -3.85 -1.63 -2.00
C GLN A 266 -3.10 -2.95 -2.14
N PHE A 267 -1.77 -2.89 -2.17
CA PHE A 267 -0.93 -4.08 -2.24
C PHE A 267 -0.54 -4.58 -0.85
N ILE A 268 -0.45 -5.92 -0.70
CA ILE A 268 0.47 -6.52 0.24
C ILE A 268 1.76 -6.85 -0.52
N ALA A 269 2.91 -6.41 -0.01
CA ALA A 269 4.23 -6.72 -0.54
C ALA A 269 4.96 -7.63 0.46
N LEU A 270 5.48 -8.75 -0.03
CA LEU A 270 6.04 -9.83 0.77
C LEU A 270 7.55 -9.90 0.57
N TYR A 271 8.27 -10.05 1.66
CA TYR A 271 9.72 -9.96 1.71
C TYR A 271 10.33 -11.18 2.40
N ASP A 272 11.41 -11.67 1.82
CA ASP A 272 12.41 -12.50 2.47
C ASP A 272 13.61 -11.60 2.79
N ASN A 273 13.81 -11.28 4.05
CA ASN A 273 14.77 -10.27 4.48
C ASN A 273 14.60 -8.93 3.74
N GLU A 274 15.53 -8.58 2.85
CA GLU A 274 15.49 -7.36 2.03
C GLU A 274 14.92 -7.58 0.62
N GLU A 275 14.77 -8.82 0.18
CA GLU A 275 14.26 -9.16 -1.13
C GLU A 275 12.73 -9.13 -1.15
N LEU A 276 12.15 -8.34 -2.05
CA LEU A 276 10.73 -8.39 -2.36
C LEU A 276 10.48 -9.57 -3.30
N ILE A 277 9.80 -10.60 -2.81
CA ILE A 277 9.58 -11.86 -3.53
C ILE A 277 8.28 -11.90 -4.32
N CYS A 278 7.24 -11.34 -3.76
CA CYS A 278 5.93 -11.27 -4.42
C CYS A 278 5.05 -10.16 -3.81
N SER A 279 3.94 -9.90 -4.45
CA SER A 279 2.91 -8.97 -3.97
C SER A 279 1.52 -9.43 -4.40
N GLY A 280 0.48 -8.80 -3.86
CA GLY A 280 -0.88 -9.09 -4.28
C GLY A 280 -1.82 -7.94 -3.97
N VAL A 281 -2.89 -7.81 -4.76
CA VAL A 281 -3.93 -6.80 -4.55
C VAL A 281 -4.88 -7.29 -3.47
N ILE A 282 -5.00 -6.54 -2.37
CA ILE A 282 -5.88 -6.84 -1.24
C ILE A 282 -7.35 -6.75 -1.69
N ASP A 283 -8.14 -7.76 -1.30
CA ASP A 283 -9.58 -7.82 -1.56
C ASP A 283 -10.42 -7.20 -0.43
#